data_a007908d42df7dcf6e791d1a3ba80dd1
#
_entry.id   a007908d42df7dcf6e791d1a3ba80dd1
#
_cell.length_a   1.000
_cell.length_b   1.000
_cell.length_c   1.000
_cell.angle_alpha   90.00
_cell.angle_beta   90.00
_cell.angle_gamma   90.00
#
_symmetry.space_group_name_H-M   'P 1'
#
loop_
_entity.id
_entity.type
_entity.pdbx_description
1 polymer ?
#
loop_
_entity_poly.entity_id
_entity_poly.type
_entity_poly.pdbx_seq_one_letter_code
_entity_poly.pdbx_strand_id
1 'polypeptide(L)'
;MNDHIELVYKTSNYYLEVEQIEAKFDIEASVDFALNIAKNGTFFTNIQEYINVLMANINIEPILTYNDNALTDYLESIETFLPDQLQQPAYYIEDNQLIITNGVNGAGIVFDELKKEIVDAIQDISYSTKYIQIPTYIQHPNKIDINSIHEDIYREAQNAYFTTEPYAVFADVTGVD
;
A
#
# COMPACT_ATOMS: atom_id res chain seq x y z
N MET A 1 -24.86 7.24 -7.81
CA MET A 1 -23.49 6.76 -7.89
C MET A 1 -23.11 6.39 -6.48
N ASN A 2 -22.62 5.20 -6.20
CA ASN A 2 -22.11 4.94 -4.85
C ASN A 2 -20.87 5.78 -4.65
N ASP A 3 -20.90 6.61 -3.64
CA ASP A 3 -19.85 7.61 -3.41
C ASP A 3 -18.59 7.01 -2.78
N HIS A 4 -18.61 5.70 -2.41
CA HIS A 4 -17.49 5.01 -1.78
C HIS A 4 -17.31 3.56 -2.24
N ILE A 5 -16.09 3.08 -2.10
CA ILE A 5 -15.68 1.68 -2.29
C ILE A 5 -15.25 1.13 -0.92
N GLU A 6 -15.76 -0.03 -0.56
CA GLU A 6 -15.38 -0.72 0.67
C GLU A 6 -14.19 -1.65 0.40
N LEU A 7 -13.06 -1.37 1.07
CA LEU A 7 -11.86 -2.20 1.03
C LEU A 7 -11.83 -3.08 2.27
N VAL A 8 -11.74 -4.38 2.10
CA VAL A 8 -11.88 -5.36 3.18
C VAL A 8 -10.55 -6.10 3.39
N TYR A 9 -10.09 -6.12 4.64
CA TYR A 9 -8.98 -6.97 5.05
C TYR A 9 -9.34 -7.72 6.33
N LYS A 10 -9.49 -9.04 6.25
CA LYS A 10 -9.96 -9.90 7.35
C LYS A 10 -11.29 -9.38 7.94
N THR A 11 -11.26 -8.81 9.13
CA THR A 11 -12.44 -8.23 9.82
C THR A 11 -12.45 -6.71 9.79
N SER A 12 -11.50 -6.08 9.12
CA SER A 12 -11.38 -4.62 9.03
C SER A 12 -11.89 -4.12 7.70
N ASN A 13 -12.69 -3.07 7.74
CA ASN A 13 -13.25 -2.41 6.56
C ASN A 13 -12.72 -0.97 6.48
N TYR A 14 -12.33 -0.57 5.30
CA TYR A 14 -11.85 0.78 4.97
C TYR A 14 -12.70 1.33 3.85
N TYR A 15 -12.97 2.62 3.84
CA TYR A 15 -13.88 3.25 2.89
C TYR A 15 -13.13 4.31 2.08
N LEU A 16 -13.03 4.09 0.78
CA LEU A 16 -12.47 5.05 -0.17
C LEU A 16 -13.61 5.84 -0.79
N GLU A 17 -13.69 7.13 -0.48
CA GLU A 17 -14.59 8.04 -1.17
C GLU A 17 -14.02 8.36 -2.56
N VAL A 18 -14.84 8.21 -3.59
CA VAL A 18 -14.43 8.42 -4.99
C VAL A 18 -13.93 9.85 -5.22
N GLU A 19 -14.47 10.81 -4.47
CA GLU A 19 -14.05 12.21 -4.50
C GLU A 19 -12.64 12.44 -3.96
N GLN A 20 -12.17 11.64 -3.01
CA GLN A 20 -10.83 11.77 -2.41
C GLN A 20 -9.72 11.58 -3.42
N ILE A 21 -9.95 10.77 -4.44
CA ILE A 21 -9.01 10.52 -5.53
C ILE A 21 -9.32 11.34 -6.77
N GLU A 22 -10.25 12.32 -6.68
CA GLU A 22 -10.66 13.20 -7.77
C GLU A 22 -11.14 12.43 -9.02
N ALA A 23 -11.71 11.24 -8.83
CA ALA A 23 -12.13 10.39 -9.94
C ALA A 23 -13.31 11.00 -10.69
N LYS A 24 -13.17 11.11 -12.01
CA LYS A 24 -14.17 11.70 -12.90
C LYS A 24 -14.19 10.95 -14.23
N PHE A 25 -15.38 10.78 -14.79
CA PHE A 25 -15.51 10.31 -16.15
C PHE A 25 -15.31 11.48 -17.13
N ASP A 26 -14.35 11.33 -18.03
CA ASP A 26 -14.16 12.25 -19.15
C ASP A 26 -15.15 11.89 -20.25
N ILE A 27 -16.32 12.52 -20.19
CA ILE A 27 -17.41 12.29 -21.15
C ILE A 27 -16.98 12.75 -22.55
N GLU A 28 -16.25 13.86 -22.65
CA GLU A 28 -15.83 14.43 -23.93
C GLU A 28 -14.81 13.50 -24.61
N ALA A 29 -13.78 13.06 -23.92
CA ALA A 29 -12.82 12.09 -24.41
C ALA A 29 -13.48 10.73 -24.74
N SER A 30 -14.44 10.29 -23.94
CA SER A 30 -15.18 9.04 -24.18
C SER A 30 -16.01 9.10 -25.46
N VAL A 31 -16.68 10.23 -25.70
CA VAL A 31 -17.44 10.46 -26.93
C VAL A 31 -16.50 10.57 -28.13
N ASP A 32 -15.41 11.30 -28.04
CA ASP A 32 -14.42 11.42 -29.10
C ASP A 32 -13.78 10.09 -29.46
N PHE A 33 -13.46 9.24 -28.44
CA PHE A 33 -12.98 7.88 -28.64
C PHE A 33 -14.01 7.04 -29.42
N ALA A 34 -15.29 7.08 -29.03
CA ALA A 34 -16.37 6.39 -29.69
C ALA A 34 -16.54 6.85 -31.17
N LEU A 35 -16.46 8.16 -31.39
CA LEU A 35 -16.55 8.73 -32.71
C LEU A 35 -15.34 8.40 -33.62
N ASN A 36 -14.14 8.28 -33.02
CA ASN A 36 -12.93 7.92 -33.75
C ASN A 36 -12.92 6.45 -34.17
N ILE A 37 -13.45 5.54 -33.35
CA ILE A 37 -13.70 4.15 -33.79
C ILE A 37 -14.58 4.14 -35.06
N ALA A 38 -15.61 4.96 -35.09
CA ALA A 38 -16.53 5.06 -36.26
C ALA A 38 -15.92 5.78 -37.47
N LYS A 39 -14.86 6.61 -37.30
CA LYS A 39 -14.27 7.44 -38.39
C LYS A 39 -13.05 6.82 -39.06
N ASN A 40 -12.37 5.86 -38.42
CA ASN A 40 -11.06 5.34 -38.89
C ASN A 40 -11.14 4.28 -40.02
N GLY A 41 -12.30 4.08 -40.65
CA GLY A 41 -12.48 3.16 -41.77
C GLY A 41 -12.82 3.85 -43.11
N THR A 42 -12.79 3.10 -44.19
CA THR A 42 -13.39 3.53 -45.44
C THR A 42 -14.93 3.64 -45.28
N PHE A 43 -15.60 4.41 -46.13
CA PHE A 43 -17.05 4.64 -46.02
C PHE A 43 -17.86 3.35 -45.80
N PHE A 44 -17.46 2.23 -46.43
CA PHE A 44 -18.12 0.94 -46.25
C PHE A 44 -17.82 0.26 -44.91
N THR A 45 -16.59 0.35 -44.42
CA THR A 45 -16.22 -0.18 -43.08
C THR A 45 -16.87 0.63 -41.97
N ASN A 46 -16.99 1.96 -42.14
CA ASN A 46 -17.67 2.80 -41.15
C ASN A 46 -19.16 2.48 -41.02
N ILE A 47 -19.86 2.21 -42.16
CA ILE A 47 -21.26 1.81 -42.09
C ILE A 47 -21.41 0.45 -41.44
N GLN A 48 -20.52 -0.50 -41.71
CA GLN A 48 -20.57 -1.84 -41.12
C GLN A 48 -20.22 -1.80 -39.62
N GLU A 49 -19.24 -0.99 -39.24
CA GLU A 49 -18.91 -0.75 -37.84
C GLU A 49 -20.05 -0.02 -37.12
N TYR A 50 -20.67 0.98 -37.73
CA TYR A 50 -21.83 1.67 -37.17
C TYR A 50 -23.03 0.71 -36.97
N ILE A 51 -23.27 -0.18 -37.92
CA ILE A 51 -24.31 -1.22 -37.80
C ILE A 51 -23.91 -2.23 -36.70
N ASN A 52 -22.64 -2.61 -36.61
CA ASN A 52 -22.15 -3.50 -35.57
C ASN A 52 -22.25 -2.87 -34.18
N VAL A 53 -21.96 -1.57 -34.05
CA VAL A 53 -22.15 -0.81 -32.80
C VAL A 53 -23.63 -0.78 -32.41
N LEU A 54 -24.53 -0.54 -33.39
CA LEU A 54 -25.98 -0.54 -33.15
C LEU A 54 -26.54 -1.93 -32.83
N MET A 55 -26.01 -2.98 -33.45
CA MET A 55 -26.52 -4.34 -33.28
C MET A 55 -25.83 -5.16 -32.19
N ALA A 56 -24.57 -4.84 -31.86
CA ALA A 56 -23.76 -5.63 -30.94
C ALA A 56 -23.78 -5.11 -29.49
N ASN A 57 -24.53 -4.03 -29.20
CA ASN A 57 -24.45 -3.38 -27.87
C ASN A 57 -22.99 -3.20 -27.40
N ILE A 58 -22.15 -2.59 -28.25
CA ILE A 58 -20.77 -2.34 -27.85
C ILE A 58 -20.82 -1.41 -26.64
N ASN A 59 -20.54 -1.96 -25.48
CA ASN A 59 -20.41 -1.20 -24.26
C ASN A 59 -19.09 -0.43 -24.35
N ILE A 60 -19.15 0.86 -24.63
CA ILE A 60 -17.97 1.72 -24.61
C ILE A 60 -17.75 2.07 -23.14
N GLU A 61 -16.68 1.55 -22.57
CA GLU A 61 -16.28 1.91 -21.22
C GLU A 61 -15.88 3.39 -21.19
N PRO A 62 -16.50 4.20 -20.34
CA PRO A 62 -16.16 5.61 -20.24
C PRO A 62 -14.73 5.78 -19.73
N ILE A 63 -14.01 6.75 -20.29
CA ILE A 63 -12.65 7.06 -19.85
C ILE A 63 -12.70 7.66 -18.45
N LEU A 64 -12.04 7.00 -17.50
CA LEU A 64 -11.91 7.46 -16.14
C LEU A 64 -10.58 8.21 -15.98
N THR A 65 -10.64 9.40 -15.39
CA THR A 65 -9.47 10.14 -14.91
C THR A 65 -9.50 10.20 -13.40
N TYR A 66 -8.35 10.04 -12.75
CA TYR A 66 -8.22 10.08 -11.30
C TYR A 66 -6.82 10.55 -10.91
N ASN A 67 -6.66 10.96 -9.65
CA ASN A 67 -5.38 11.37 -9.07
C ASN A 67 -4.67 10.13 -8.49
N ASP A 68 -3.70 9.57 -9.22
CA ASP A 68 -2.96 8.37 -8.81
C ASP A 68 -2.14 8.60 -7.52
N ASN A 69 -1.61 9.80 -7.30
CA ASN A 69 -0.89 10.11 -6.07
C ASN A 69 -1.84 10.08 -4.85
N ALA A 70 -3.03 10.70 -4.97
CA ALA A 70 -4.01 10.68 -3.90
C ALA A 70 -4.47 9.25 -3.58
N LEU A 71 -4.64 8.40 -4.59
CA LEU A 71 -4.94 6.99 -4.38
C LEU A 71 -3.79 6.27 -3.68
N THR A 72 -2.54 6.51 -4.10
CA THR A 72 -1.36 5.92 -3.47
C THR A 72 -1.26 6.31 -2.00
N ASP A 73 -1.34 7.60 -1.70
CA ASP A 73 -1.27 8.14 -0.33
C ASP A 73 -2.35 7.52 0.57
N TYR A 74 -3.56 7.35 0.02
CA TYR A 74 -4.65 6.69 0.74
C TYR A 74 -4.34 5.22 1.04
N LEU A 75 -3.84 4.45 0.06
CA LEU A 75 -3.48 3.05 0.25
C LEU A 75 -2.31 2.87 1.22
N GLU A 76 -1.30 3.74 1.17
CA GLU A 76 -0.21 3.77 2.15
C GLU A 76 -0.74 4.04 3.56
N SER A 77 -1.71 4.95 3.69
CA SER A 77 -2.35 5.18 4.99
C SER A 77 -3.06 3.91 5.52
N ILE A 78 -3.78 3.19 4.66
CA ILE A 78 -4.44 1.92 5.05
C ILE A 78 -3.40 0.89 5.49
N GLU A 79 -2.29 0.75 4.78
CA GLU A 79 -1.25 -0.21 5.12
C GLU A 79 -0.74 -0.01 6.55
N THR A 80 -0.61 1.25 7.00
CA THR A 80 -0.20 1.56 8.39
C THR A 80 -1.25 1.19 9.44
N PHE A 81 -2.52 1.01 9.05
CA PHE A 81 -3.62 0.63 9.94
C PHE A 81 -4.04 -0.84 9.82
N LEU A 82 -3.35 -1.62 9.00
CA LEU A 82 -3.63 -3.06 8.94
C LEU A 82 -3.39 -3.70 10.32
N PRO A 83 -4.24 -4.65 10.74
CA PRO A 83 -4.09 -5.31 12.05
C PRO A 83 -2.80 -6.14 12.17
N ASP A 84 -2.29 -6.63 11.04
CA ASP A 84 -1.07 -7.45 11.01
C ASP A 84 0.14 -6.57 10.66
N GLN A 85 0.61 -5.78 11.61
CA GLN A 85 1.77 -4.92 11.42
C GLN A 85 3.08 -5.72 11.50
N LEU A 86 4.02 -5.41 10.60
CA LEU A 86 5.37 -5.93 10.67
C LEU A 86 6.06 -5.40 11.94
N GLN A 87 6.52 -6.31 12.78
CA GLN A 87 7.36 -5.95 13.92
C GLN A 87 8.80 -6.36 13.67
N GLN A 88 9.69 -5.39 13.72
CA GLN A 88 11.12 -5.69 13.64
C GLN A 88 11.62 -6.28 14.94
N PRO A 89 12.60 -7.19 14.90
CA PRO A 89 13.27 -7.64 16.11
C PRO A 89 14.01 -6.46 16.75
N ALA A 90 14.02 -6.43 18.05
CA ALA A 90 14.70 -5.41 18.82
C ALA A 90 15.53 -6.05 19.94
N TYR A 91 16.47 -5.31 20.49
CA TYR A 91 17.18 -5.70 21.70
C TYR A 91 17.25 -4.53 22.68
N TYR A 92 17.32 -4.86 23.94
CA TYR A 92 17.53 -3.89 25.02
C TYR A 92 18.17 -4.60 26.21
N ILE A 93 18.74 -3.82 27.13
CA ILE A 93 19.33 -4.34 28.36
C ILE A 93 18.39 -3.98 29.49
N GLU A 94 17.99 -4.99 30.27
CA GLU A 94 17.18 -4.85 31.46
C GLU A 94 17.76 -5.75 32.55
N ASP A 95 17.96 -5.21 33.75
CA ASP A 95 18.55 -5.91 34.90
C ASP A 95 19.87 -6.63 34.59
N ASN A 96 20.77 -5.98 33.85
CA ASN A 96 22.04 -6.55 33.36
C ASN A 96 21.89 -7.79 32.47
N GLN A 97 20.74 -7.97 31.84
CA GLN A 97 20.49 -9.06 30.90
C GLN A 97 20.17 -8.47 29.50
N LEU A 98 20.79 -9.05 28.51
CA LEU A 98 20.45 -8.73 27.12
C LEU A 98 19.14 -9.46 26.76
N ILE A 99 18.10 -8.68 26.47
CA ILE A 99 16.81 -9.18 26.01
C ILE A 99 16.72 -8.95 24.50
N ILE A 100 16.46 -10.02 23.76
CA ILE A 100 16.24 -9.97 22.32
C ILE A 100 14.79 -10.34 22.06
N THR A 101 14.06 -9.48 21.37
CA THR A 101 12.70 -9.75 20.92
C THR A 101 12.72 -10.27 19.50
N ASN A 102 11.91 -11.28 19.22
CA ASN A 102 11.72 -11.76 17.85
C ASN A 102 10.83 -10.79 17.06
N GLY A 103 11.16 -10.63 15.79
CA GLY A 103 10.26 -9.97 14.87
C GLY A 103 9.00 -10.80 14.59
N VAL A 104 7.95 -10.13 14.17
CA VAL A 104 6.69 -10.75 13.75
C VAL A 104 6.42 -10.39 12.29
N ASN A 105 6.03 -11.38 11.50
CA ASN A 105 5.65 -11.15 10.10
C ASN A 105 4.47 -10.16 10.04
N GLY A 106 4.52 -9.27 9.07
CA GLY A 106 3.44 -8.35 8.77
C GLY A 106 2.75 -8.68 7.45
N ALA A 107 1.70 -7.94 7.15
CA ALA A 107 1.04 -7.91 5.86
C ALA A 107 1.37 -6.60 5.13
N GLY A 108 1.85 -6.71 3.90
CA GLY A 108 1.99 -5.57 2.99
C GLY A 108 0.92 -5.62 1.90
N ILE A 109 0.48 -4.48 1.41
CA ILE A 109 -0.54 -4.38 0.35
C ILE A 109 0.13 -4.54 -1.03
N VAL A 110 -0.49 -5.31 -1.92
CA VAL A 110 -0.09 -5.37 -3.34
C VAL A 110 -0.74 -4.19 -4.06
N PHE A 111 -0.08 -3.03 -4.04
CA PHE A 111 -0.64 -1.75 -4.52
C PHE A 111 -1.14 -1.81 -5.96
N ASP A 112 -0.36 -2.34 -6.89
CA ASP A 112 -0.72 -2.34 -8.32
C ASP A 112 -1.99 -3.15 -8.58
N GLU A 113 -2.15 -4.28 -7.90
CA GLU A 113 -3.32 -5.13 -8.00
C GLU A 113 -4.56 -4.43 -7.41
N LEU A 114 -4.41 -3.87 -6.20
CA LEU A 114 -5.50 -3.17 -5.53
C LEU A 114 -5.93 -1.92 -6.29
N LYS A 115 -5.00 -1.12 -6.79
CA LYS A 115 -5.30 0.05 -7.64
C LYS A 115 -6.10 -0.33 -8.86
N LYS A 116 -5.69 -1.41 -9.55
CA LYS A 116 -6.40 -1.90 -10.72
C LYS A 116 -7.84 -2.29 -10.37
N GLU A 117 -8.04 -3.07 -9.31
CA GLU A 117 -9.38 -3.48 -8.88
C GLU A 117 -10.26 -2.29 -8.48
N ILE A 118 -9.70 -1.26 -7.86
CA ILE A 118 -10.41 -0.02 -7.52
C ILE A 118 -10.85 0.70 -8.80
N VAL A 119 -9.94 0.87 -9.77
CA VAL A 119 -10.24 1.53 -11.05
C VAL A 119 -11.31 0.77 -11.82
N ASP A 120 -11.17 -0.54 -11.95
CA ASP A 120 -12.16 -1.42 -12.61
C ASP A 120 -13.53 -1.31 -11.90
N ALA A 121 -13.51 -1.26 -10.56
CA ALA A 121 -14.73 -1.09 -9.79
C ALA A 121 -15.40 0.28 -10.00
N ILE A 122 -14.66 1.37 -10.14
CA ILE A 122 -15.22 2.70 -10.43
C ILE A 122 -15.81 2.74 -11.85
N GLN A 123 -15.13 2.12 -12.81
CA GLN A 123 -15.58 2.08 -14.22
C GLN A 123 -16.85 1.25 -14.41
N ASP A 124 -17.07 0.24 -13.57
CA ASP A 124 -18.27 -0.57 -13.63
C ASP A 124 -19.48 0.15 -13.03
N ILE A 125 -20.25 0.79 -13.91
CA ILE A 125 -21.44 1.58 -13.55
C ILE A 125 -22.61 0.69 -13.08
N SER A 126 -22.55 -0.62 -13.32
CA SER A 126 -23.67 -1.54 -13.06
C SER A 126 -23.80 -2.00 -11.60
N TYR A 127 -22.77 -1.80 -10.77
CA TYR A 127 -22.75 -2.26 -9.39
C TYR A 127 -23.15 -1.16 -8.38
N SER A 128 -24.07 -1.50 -7.50
CA SER A 128 -24.58 -0.60 -6.46
C SER A 128 -23.74 -0.60 -5.17
N THR A 129 -23.06 -1.68 -4.86
CA THR A 129 -22.15 -1.77 -3.69
C THR A 129 -20.89 -2.49 -4.11
N LYS A 130 -19.75 -1.83 -3.94
CA LYS A 130 -18.45 -2.34 -4.37
C LYS A 130 -17.62 -2.61 -3.13
N TYR A 131 -17.32 -3.88 -2.91
CA TYR A 131 -16.33 -4.29 -1.93
C TYR A 131 -15.18 -5.00 -2.64
N ILE A 132 -13.97 -4.67 -2.23
CA ILE A 132 -12.73 -5.22 -2.78
C ILE A 132 -11.94 -5.84 -1.63
N GLN A 133 -11.55 -7.09 -1.78
CA GLN A 133 -10.66 -7.74 -0.84
C GLN A 133 -9.24 -7.20 -1.05
N ILE A 134 -8.63 -6.64 -0.02
CA ILE A 134 -7.27 -6.09 -0.12
C ILE A 134 -6.27 -7.23 -0.40
N PRO A 135 -5.61 -7.26 -1.57
CA PRO A 135 -4.56 -8.22 -1.86
C PRO A 135 -3.33 -7.92 -1.04
N THR A 136 -2.79 -8.93 -0.34
CA THR A 136 -1.65 -8.75 0.54
C THR A 136 -0.57 -9.79 0.33
N TYR A 137 0.67 -9.42 0.67
CA TYR A 137 1.81 -10.31 0.74
C TYR A 137 2.39 -10.33 2.17
N ILE A 138 3.15 -11.36 2.48
CA ILE A 138 3.79 -11.48 3.79
C ILE A 138 5.08 -10.66 3.81
N GLN A 139 5.16 -9.69 4.72
CA GLN A 139 6.38 -8.98 5.05
C GLN A 139 7.14 -9.74 6.13
N HIS A 140 8.42 -9.99 5.89
CA HIS A 140 9.28 -10.67 6.86
C HIS A 140 10.15 -9.66 7.61
N PRO A 141 10.30 -9.82 8.93
CA PRO A 141 11.20 -8.97 9.69
C PRO A 141 12.66 -9.21 9.29
N ASN A 142 13.48 -8.21 9.48
CA ASN A 142 14.92 -8.33 9.27
C ASN A 142 15.52 -9.34 10.24
N LYS A 143 16.65 -9.93 9.87
CA LYS A 143 17.43 -10.75 10.79
C LYS A 143 18.21 -9.85 11.72
N ILE A 144 18.23 -10.19 13.00
CA ILE A 144 19.11 -9.54 13.97
C ILE A 144 20.57 -9.87 13.63
N ASP A 145 21.41 -8.84 13.58
CA ASP A 145 22.84 -8.98 13.50
C ASP A 145 23.45 -8.95 14.93
N ILE A 146 23.84 -10.11 15.42
CA ILE A 146 24.43 -10.27 16.76
C ILE A 146 25.76 -9.51 16.88
N ASN A 147 26.50 -9.35 15.78
CA ASN A 147 27.77 -8.62 15.82
C ASN A 147 27.52 -7.13 16.05
N SER A 148 26.51 -6.54 15.41
CA SER A 148 26.17 -5.14 15.66
C SER A 148 25.68 -4.89 17.08
N ILE A 149 24.93 -5.82 17.66
CA ILE A 149 24.53 -5.76 19.07
C ILE A 149 25.75 -5.75 20.00
N HIS A 150 26.69 -6.64 19.75
CA HIS A 150 27.93 -6.71 20.54
C HIS A 150 28.73 -5.40 20.46
N GLU A 151 28.87 -4.84 19.24
CA GLU A 151 29.58 -3.56 19.03
C GLU A 151 28.90 -2.40 19.75
N ASP A 152 27.56 -2.34 19.75
CA ASP A 152 26.82 -1.29 20.40
C ASP A 152 26.96 -1.36 21.93
N ILE A 153 26.83 -2.55 22.52
CA ILE A 153 27.01 -2.76 23.97
C ILE A 153 28.44 -2.39 24.38
N TYR A 154 29.42 -2.82 23.62
CA TYR A 154 30.83 -2.52 23.89
C TYR A 154 31.12 -1.02 23.80
N ARG A 155 30.50 -0.32 22.83
CA ARG A 155 30.65 1.11 22.64
C ARG A 155 30.05 1.92 23.79
N GLU A 156 28.87 1.52 24.29
CA GLU A 156 28.25 2.13 25.47
C GLU A 156 29.11 1.96 26.72
N ALA A 157 29.63 0.79 26.95
CA ALA A 157 30.55 0.53 28.10
C ALA A 157 31.81 1.41 28.03
N GLN A 158 32.39 1.60 26.85
CA GLN A 158 33.53 2.49 26.66
C GLN A 158 33.17 3.98 26.89
N ASN A 159 31.99 4.42 26.45
CA ASN A 159 31.55 5.80 26.70
C ASN A 159 31.32 6.06 28.21
N ALA A 160 30.77 5.12 28.93
CA ALA A 160 30.64 5.21 30.40
C ALA A 160 32.01 5.33 31.07
N TYR A 161 33.04 4.68 30.57
CA TYR A 161 34.39 4.75 31.07
C TYR A 161 34.99 6.17 31.04
N PHE A 162 34.65 6.98 30.00
CA PHE A 162 35.20 8.33 29.81
C PHE A 162 34.42 9.44 30.54
N THR A 163 33.23 9.17 31.01
CA THR A 163 32.37 10.18 31.66
C THR A 163 32.44 10.20 33.17
N THR A 164 33.11 9.21 33.81
CA THR A 164 33.21 9.07 35.26
C THR A 164 34.58 9.43 35.74
N GLU A 165 34.69 9.80 37.02
CA GLU A 165 35.99 10.01 37.66
C GLU A 165 36.85 8.72 37.70
N PRO A 166 38.17 8.83 37.66
CA PRO A 166 39.09 7.67 37.49
C PRO A 166 38.86 6.47 38.40
N TYR A 167 38.26 6.67 39.55
CA TYR A 167 38.00 5.58 40.50
C TYR A 167 36.69 4.81 40.23
N ALA A 168 35.71 5.46 39.68
CA ALA A 168 34.43 4.85 39.32
C ALA A 168 34.53 3.96 38.09
N VAL A 169 35.42 4.32 37.21
CA VAL A 169 35.64 3.67 35.93
C VAL A 169 36.01 2.19 36.05
N PHE A 170 36.86 1.86 37.00
CA PHE A 170 37.30 0.48 37.16
C PHE A 170 36.21 -0.43 37.79
N ALA A 171 35.24 0.16 38.48
CA ALA A 171 34.13 -0.60 39.02
C ALA A 171 33.11 -0.93 37.90
N ASP A 172 32.91 -0.03 36.98
CA ASP A 172 31.95 -0.23 35.86
C ASP A 172 32.49 -1.20 34.80
N VAL A 173 33.79 -1.19 34.56
CA VAL A 173 34.42 -2.12 33.61
C VAL A 173 34.41 -3.55 34.13
N THR A 174 34.52 -3.74 35.43
CA THR A 174 34.47 -5.08 36.05
C THR A 174 33.06 -5.61 36.24
N GLY A 175 32.06 -4.79 36.06
CA GLY A 175 30.65 -5.19 36.09
C GLY A 175 30.07 -5.61 34.74
N VAL A 176 30.88 -5.50 33.69
CA VAL A 176 30.47 -5.81 32.31
C VAL A 176 31.07 -7.13 31.80
N ASP A 177 31.97 -7.76 32.60
CA ASP A 177 32.55 -9.07 32.27
C ASP A 177 31.59 -10.24 32.54
#